data_9d0f521277d61dddddc0f9c6cea65890
#
_entry.id   9d0f521277d61dddddc0f9c6cea65890
#
_cell.length_a   1.000
_cell.length_b   1.000
_cell.length_c   1.000
_cell.angle_alpha   90.00
_cell.angle_beta   90.00
_cell.angle_gamma   90.00
#
_symmetry.space_group_name_H-M   'P 1'
#
loop_
_entity.id
_entity.type
_entity.pdbx_description
1 polymer ?
#
loop_
_entity_poly.entity_id
_entity_poly.type
_entity_poly.pdbx_seq_one_letter_code
_entity_poly.pdbx_strand_id
1 'polypeptide(L)'
;YEREVELGGYFMELGGWERAHGYAANEHLLEKYGNRVPVRENEWDNRHFWRVSNAEQLALSEDCGIINLSHFYMFDVEGPDHVALMEWLCAAKIGGDNNIGKGIYTHFLDDEGNVRADLTIFRMEDRCRIVDGADAGPRDYHYVKRIAEDKGFDVTVTDVSEEYTTIGIWGPNARENLKKVVSDPAALDPENFPFAAIRNLEIAGKKVSALRLSYVGEQGWELHMKYEDGLAVWDALRAEGIMAVGVETYANSRRLEKSLRLQNADLLTQYNLYEADLARPKVKEADFRGKEKHLEYRARDKQ
;
A
#
# COMPACT_ATOMS: atom_id res chain seq x y z
N TYR A 1 16.08 2.05 9.04
CA TYR A 1 17.10 2.93 8.45
C TYR A 1 18.50 2.28 8.50
N GLU A 2 19.02 1.91 9.69
CA GLU A 2 20.39 1.36 9.81
C GLU A 2 20.60 0.11 8.93
N ARG A 3 19.62 -0.80 8.88
CA ARG A 3 19.68 -1.99 8.01
C ARG A 3 19.74 -1.65 6.53
N GLU A 4 19.11 -0.58 6.13
CA GLU A 4 19.11 -0.11 4.74
C GLU A 4 20.45 0.58 4.41
N VAL A 5 21.03 1.31 5.37
CA VAL A 5 22.40 1.87 5.25
C VAL A 5 23.44 0.75 5.11
N GLU A 6 23.34 -0.33 5.92
CA GLU A 6 24.21 -1.52 5.82
C GLU A 6 24.14 -2.19 4.44
N LEU A 7 22.98 -2.13 3.76
CA LEU A 7 22.79 -2.63 2.41
C LEU A 7 23.28 -1.67 1.31
N GLY A 8 23.80 -0.50 1.69
CA GLY A 8 24.18 0.55 0.76
C GLY A 8 22.98 1.17 0.07
N GLY A 9 21.95 1.50 0.85
CA GLY A 9 20.73 2.13 0.35
C GLY A 9 21.03 3.45 -0.33
N TYR A 10 20.48 3.67 -1.52
CA TYR A 10 20.44 4.95 -2.17
C TYR A 10 19.19 5.72 -1.72
N PHE A 11 19.37 6.70 -0.84
CA PHE A 11 18.28 7.41 -0.22
C PHE A 11 17.88 8.65 -1.01
N MET A 12 16.58 8.87 -1.14
CA MET A 12 15.98 10.09 -1.68
C MET A 12 14.84 10.52 -0.77
N GLU A 13 14.74 11.84 -0.58
CA GLU A 13 13.62 12.44 0.14
C GLU A 13 12.41 12.57 -0.79
N LEU A 14 11.24 12.19 -0.29
CA LEU A 14 9.96 12.47 -0.91
C LEU A 14 8.87 12.60 0.17
N GLY A 15 8.19 13.73 0.18
CA GLY A 15 7.10 13.99 1.13
C GLY A 15 7.55 14.05 2.59
N GLY A 16 8.79 14.49 2.86
CA GLY A 16 9.37 14.56 4.20
C GLY A 16 10.00 13.24 4.69
N TRP A 17 9.98 12.19 3.86
CA TRP A 17 10.55 10.89 4.20
C TRP A 17 11.78 10.57 3.36
N GLU A 18 12.86 10.20 4.04
CA GLU A 18 14.06 9.66 3.40
C GLU A 18 13.87 8.13 3.20
N ARG A 19 13.90 7.68 1.93
CA ARG A 19 13.59 6.29 1.56
C ARG A 19 14.67 5.72 0.65
N ALA A 20 15.01 4.46 0.85
CA ALA A 20 15.93 3.74 -0.04
C ALA A 20 15.25 3.41 -1.37
N HIS A 21 15.74 3.98 -2.46
CA HIS A 21 15.25 3.75 -3.83
C HIS A 21 15.83 2.50 -4.48
N GLY A 22 16.94 1.99 -3.97
CA GLY A 22 17.62 0.78 -4.38
C GLY A 22 18.81 0.51 -3.45
N TYR A 23 19.44 -0.65 -3.57
CA TYR A 23 20.52 -1.07 -2.68
C TYR A 23 21.76 -1.50 -3.45
N ALA A 24 22.91 -0.95 -3.11
CA ALA A 24 24.21 -1.34 -3.71
C ALA A 24 24.50 -2.84 -3.51
N ALA A 25 24.04 -3.44 -2.42
CA ALA A 25 24.13 -4.88 -2.19
C ALA A 25 23.51 -5.74 -3.31
N ASN A 26 22.65 -5.16 -4.14
CA ASN A 26 21.97 -5.82 -5.26
C ASN A 26 22.66 -5.59 -6.61
N GLU A 27 23.84 -4.95 -6.66
CA GLU A 27 24.60 -4.76 -7.92
C GLU A 27 24.91 -6.07 -8.64
N HIS A 28 25.09 -7.18 -7.90
CA HIS A 28 25.29 -8.51 -8.46
C HIS A 28 24.16 -8.97 -9.39
N LEU A 29 22.94 -8.43 -9.25
CA LEU A 29 21.82 -8.70 -10.14
C LEU A 29 22.11 -8.27 -11.58
N LEU A 30 23.01 -7.32 -11.78
CA LEU A 30 23.40 -6.88 -13.12
C LEU A 30 24.17 -7.95 -13.90
N GLU A 31 24.74 -8.96 -13.25
CA GLU A 31 25.31 -10.12 -13.91
C GLU A 31 24.22 -10.92 -14.66
N LYS A 32 23.04 -11.07 -14.04
CA LYS A 32 21.91 -11.79 -14.63
C LYS A 32 21.06 -10.90 -15.55
N TYR A 33 20.80 -9.68 -15.13
CA TYR A 33 19.81 -8.81 -15.78
C TYR A 33 20.43 -7.68 -16.61
N GLY A 34 21.75 -7.53 -16.65
CA GLY A 34 22.41 -6.41 -17.30
C GLY A 34 22.03 -6.18 -18.77
N ASN A 35 21.73 -7.26 -19.51
CA ASN A 35 21.26 -7.17 -20.90
C ASN A 35 19.84 -6.60 -21.02
N ARG A 36 19.01 -6.70 -19.98
CA ARG A 36 17.64 -6.18 -19.93
C ARG A 36 17.57 -4.77 -19.38
N VAL A 37 18.65 -4.31 -18.73
CA VAL A 37 18.79 -2.97 -18.15
C VAL A 37 20.06 -2.29 -18.69
N PRO A 38 20.11 -1.97 -20.01
CA PRO A 38 21.30 -1.44 -20.65
C PRO A 38 21.65 -0.05 -20.11
N VAL A 39 22.94 0.28 -20.13
CA VAL A 39 23.39 1.66 -19.83
C VAL A 39 22.79 2.61 -20.87
N ARG A 40 22.22 3.71 -20.42
CA ARG A 40 21.67 4.75 -21.30
C ARG A 40 22.78 5.68 -21.79
N GLU A 41 22.57 6.31 -22.95
CA GLU A 41 23.58 7.11 -23.60
C GLU A 41 23.96 8.39 -22.84
N ASN A 42 22.96 9.00 -22.16
CA ASN A 42 23.21 10.24 -21.44
C ASN A 42 23.40 10.01 -19.93
N GLU A 43 24.22 10.86 -19.33
CA GLU A 43 24.55 10.78 -17.90
C GLU A 43 23.31 11.03 -17.02
N TRP A 44 22.41 11.89 -17.43
CA TRP A 44 21.20 12.19 -16.66
C TRP A 44 20.34 10.94 -16.46
N ASP A 45 20.15 10.15 -17.52
CA ASP A 45 19.35 8.92 -17.48
C ASP A 45 20.05 7.77 -16.72
N ASN A 46 21.37 7.87 -16.45
CA ASN A 46 22.13 6.85 -15.76
C ASN A 46 22.36 7.16 -14.28
N ARG A 47 21.75 8.19 -13.74
CA ARG A 47 21.85 8.57 -12.33
C ARG A 47 21.03 7.66 -11.41
N HIS A 48 21.28 7.80 -10.11
CA HIS A 48 20.39 7.36 -9.05
C HIS A 48 20.15 5.85 -8.98
N PHE A 49 21.17 5.04 -9.20
CA PHE A 49 21.06 3.57 -9.10
C PHE A 49 19.98 2.95 -10.00
N TRP A 50 19.50 3.67 -11.02
CA TRP A 50 18.37 3.21 -11.84
C TRP A 50 18.57 1.81 -12.42
N ARG A 51 19.80 1.42 -12.79
CA ARG A 51 20.08 0.08 -13.32
C ARG A 51 19.88 -1.00 -12.25
N VAL A 52 20.35 -0.74 -11.01
CA VAL A 52 20.18 -1.66 -9.88
C VAL A 52 18.70 -1.76 -9.52
N SER A 53 17.98 -0.64 -9.40
CA SER A 53 16.53 -0.63 -9.13
C SER A 53 15.73 -1.37 -10.21
N ASN A 54 16.11 -1.22 -11.49
CA ASN A 54 15.48 -1.99 -12.57
C ASN A 54 15.84 -3.50 -12.51
N ALA A 55 17.03 -3.86 -12.07
CA ALA A 55 17.38 -5.26 -11.83
C ALA A 55 16.63 -5.83 -10.62
N GLU A 56 16.45 -5.04 -9.55
CA GLU A 56 15.62 -5.41 -8.39
C GLU A 56 14.17 -5.72 -8.78
N GLN A 57 13.56 -4.89 -9.62
CA GLN A 57 12.18 -5.14 -10.06
C GLN A 57 12.05 -6.42 -10.91
N LEU A 58 13.07 -6.73 -11.74
CA LEU A 58 13.10 -7.98 -12.50
C LEU A 58 13.27 -9.18 -11.57
N ALA A 59 14.17 -9.09 -10.59
CA ALA A 59 14.39 -10.13 -9.61
C ALA A 59 13.14 -10.39 -8.74
N LEU A 60 12.46 -9.33 -8.28
CA LEU A 60 11.21 -9.46 -7.54
C LEU A 60 10.14 -10.17 -8.38
N SER A 61 10.04 -9.87 -9.67
CA SER A 61 9.05 -10.48 -10.57
C SER A 61 9.32 -11.96 -10.84
N GLU A 62 10.55 -12.43 -10.64
CA GLU A 62 10.95 -13.82 -10.88
C GLU A 62 11.05 -14.65 -9.57
N ASP A 63 11.18 -13.98 -8.42
CA ASP A 63 11.35 -14.65 -7.13
C ASP A 63 10.55 -13.98 -6.01
N CYS A 64 11.21 -13.24 -5.11
CA CYS A 64 10.60 -12.59 -3.96
C CYS A 64 11.47 -11.43 -3.47
N GLY A 65 10.84 -10.35 -3.00
CA GLY A 65 11.54 -9.24 -2.37
C GLY A 65 10.73 -8.64 -1.23
N ILE A 66 11.43 -8.03 -0.28
CA ILE A 66 10.82 -7.21 0.79
C ILE A 66 11.12 -5.74 0.56
N ILE A 67 10.15 -4.91 0.91
CA ILE A 67 10.19 -3.46 0.72
C ILE A 67 9.85 -2.78 2.04
N ASN A 68 10.64 -1.80 2.44
CA ASN A 68 10.33 -0.96 3.58
C ASN A 68 9.24 0.06 3.20
N LEU A 69 8.07 -0.06 3.83
CA LEU A 69 6.92 0.82 3.68
C LEU A 69 6.57 1.55 4.99
N SER A 70 7.54 1.72 5.88
CA SER A 70 7.35 2.39 7.18
C SER A 70 6.87 3.84 7.06
N HIS A 71 6.94 4.41 5.88
CA HIS A 71 6.47 5.75 5.56
C HIS A 71 4.96 5.86 5.31
N PHE A 72 4.21 4.77 5.34
CA PHE A 72 2.76 4.84 5.25
C PHE A 72 2.19 5.67 6.40
N TYR A 73 1.24 6.55 6.08
CA TYR A 73 0.49 7.28 7.07
C TYR A 73 -0.71 6.47 7.52
N MET A 74 -0.87 6.30 8.81
CA MET A 74 -1.94 5.47 9.38
C MET A 74 -2.72 6.25 10.42
N PHE A 75 -4.03 6.18 10.34
CA PHE A 75 -4.90 6.72 11.38
C PHE A 75 -6.13 5.85 11.59
N ASP A 76 -6.61 5.82 12.82
CA ASP A 76 -7.77 5.05 13.25
C ASP A 76 -8.99 5.95 13.38
N VAL A 77 -10.14 5.45 12.95
CA VAL A 77 -11.46 6.02 13.17
C VAL A 77 -12.22 5.04 14.05
N GLU A 78 -12.52 5.44 15.28
CA GLU A 78 -13.16 4.63 16.32
C GLU A 78 -14.44 5.32 16.80
N GLY A 79 -15.36 4.57 17.38
CA GLY A 79 -16.62 5.08 17.90
C GLY A 79 -17.84 4.50 17.20
N PRO A 80 -19.05 4.79 17.70
CA PRO A 80 -20.30 4.20 17.17
C PRO A 80 -20.51 4.42 15.68
N ASP A 81 -20.08 5.58 15.16
CA ASP A 81 -20.33 5.98 13.79
C ASP A 81 -19.15 5.74 12.82
N HIS A 82 -18.09 4.97 13.24
CA HIS A 82 -16.90 4.77 12.41
C HIS A 82 -17.24 4.17 11.02
N VAL A 83 -18.20 3.25 10.95
CA VAL A 83 -18.65 2.69 9.68
C VAL A 83 -19.45 3.70 8.88
N ALA A 84 -20.34 4.44 9.53
CA ALA A 84 -21.22 5.40 8.85
C ALA A 84 -20.40 6.56 8.23
N LEU A 85 -19.39 7.06 8.94
CA LEU A 85 -18.46 8.05 8.40
C LEU A 85 -17.70 7.52 7.19
N MET A 86 -17.15 6.29 7.28
CA MET A 86 -16.42 5.71 6.16
C MET A 86 -17.33 5.37 4.98
N GLU A 87 -18.57 4.95 5.22
CA GLU A 87 -19.56 4.80 4.14
C GLU A 87 -19.86 6.12 3.43
N TRP A 88 -19.90 7.23 4.17
CA TRP A 88 -20.11 8.55 3.57
C TRP A 88 -18.92 9.03 2.76
N LEU A 89 -17.69 8.77 3.20
CA LEU A 89 -16.48 9.25 2.54
C LEU A 89 -16.05 8.39 1.35
N CYS A 90 -16.19 7.07 1.44
CA CYS A 90 -15.61 6.11 0.49
C CYS A 90 -16.55 5.85 -0.70
N ALA A 91 -16.01 5.81 -1.91
CA ALA A 91 -16.75 5.33 -3.07
C ALA A 91 -17.04 3.81 -3.01
N ALA A 92 -16.22 3.04 -2.30
CA ALA A 92 -16.47 1.63 -2.04
C ALA A 92 -17.43 1.41 -0.87
N LYS A 93 -18.08 0.22 -0.83
CA LYS A 93 -18.87 -0.21 0.31
C LYS A 93 -17.96 -0.65 1.46
N ILE A 94 -18.11 -0.02 2.62
CA ILE A 94 -17.34 -0.31 3.84
C ILE A 94 -18.14 -1.16 4.83
N GLY A 95 -19.42 -0.87 4.97
CA GLY A 95 -20.33 -1.56 5.90
C GLY A 95 -20.65 -3.00 5.48
N GLY A 96 -21.22 -3.72 6.46
CA GLY A 96 -21.58 -5.13 6.38
C GLY A 96 -20.53 -6.05 6.97
N ASP A 97 -21.01 -7.10 7.67
CA ASP A 97 -20.16 -8.04 8.42
C ASP A 97 -19.14 -8.77 7.51
N ASN A 98 -19.51 -9.00 6.26
CA ASN A 98 -18.62 -9.62 5.27
C ASN A 98 -17.36 -8.80 4.96
N ASN A 99 -17.31 -7.53 5.35
CA ASN A 99 -16.16 -6.67 5.17
C ASN A 99 -15.23 -6.63 6.39
N ILE A 100 -15.67 -7.13 7.53
CA ILE A 100 -14.83 -7.24 8.72
C ILE A 100 -13.64 -8.18 8.43
N GLY A 101 -12.44 -7.78 8.80
CA GLY A 101 -11.21 -8.51 8.52
C GLY A 101 -10.72 -8.41 7.07
N LYS A 102 -11.11 -7.34 6.36
CA LYS A 102 -10.64 -7.03 5.00
C LYS A 102 -9.97 -5.68 4.90
N GLY A 103 -9.00 -5.60 4.00
CA GLY A 103 -8.50 -4.34 3.45
C GLY A 103 -9.32 -3.95 2.22
N ILE A 104 -9.94 -2.79 2.25
CA ILE A 104 -10.81 -2.30 1.18
C ILE A 104 -10.13 -1.11 0.51
N TYR A 105 -9.57 -1.35 -0.68
CA TYR A 105 -9.06 -0.27 -1.52
C TYR A 105 -10.22 0.61 -1.99
N THR A 106 -10.11 1.92 -1.82
CA THR A 106 -11.17 2.88 -2.10
C THR A 106 -10.64 4.28 -2.36
N HIS A 107 -11.56 5.17 -2.76
CA HIS A 107 -11.28 6.58 -3.02
C HIS A 107 -12.25 7.45 -2.25
N PHE A 108 -11.78 8.59 -1.77
CA PHE A 108 -12.64 9.71 -1.42
C PHE A 108 -12.85 10.56 -2.67
N LEU A 109 -14.06 11.07 -2.85
CA LEU A 109 -14.38 12.00 -3.92
C LEU A 109 -14.65 13.39 -3.35
N ASP A 110 -14.45 14.41 -4.19
CA ASP A 110 -14.96 15.75 -3.93
C ASP A 110 -16.43 15.90 -4.36
N ASP A 111 -16.99 17.09 -4.20
CA ASP A 111 -18.39 17.35 -4.56
C ASP A 111 -18.63 17.31 -6.07
N GLU A 112 -17.59 17.48 -6.87
CA GLU A 112 -17.61 17.34 -8.34
C GLU A 112 -17.41 15.89 -8.79
N GLY A 113 -17.24 14.93 -7.88
CA GLY A 113 -17.04 13.52 -8.17
C GLY A 113 -15.63 13.15 -8.60
N ASN A 114 -14.67 14.06 -8.44
CA ASN A 114 -13.26 13.83 -8.74
C ASN A 114 -12.50 13.17 -7.59
N VAL A 115 -11.39 12.49 -7.91
CA VAL A 115 -10.60 11.75 -6.94
C VAL A 115 -9.86 12.70 -6.01
N ARG A 116 -10.22 12.65 -4.72
CA ARG A 116 -9.56 13.41 -3.67
C ARG A 116 -8.49 12.62 -2.94
N ALA A 117 -8.76 11.35 -2.66
CA ALA A 117 -7.85 10.46 -1.97
C ALA A 117 -7.93 9.03 -2.53
N ASP A 118 -6.80 8.33 -2.45
CA ASP A 118 -6.57 6.96 -2.87
C ASP A 118 -5.93 6.22 -1.70
N LEU A 119 -6.69 5.32 -1.06
CA LEU A 119 -6.30 4.74 0.22
C LEU A 119 -6.92 3.36 0.46
N THR A 120 -6.43 2.67 1.48
CA THR A 120 -6.94 1.37 1.92
C THR A 120 -7.56 1.47 3.31
N ILE A 121 -8.79 0.98 3.45
CA ILE A 121 -9.49 0.88 4.74
C ILE A 121 -9.34 -0.54 5.29
N PHE A 122 -8.69 -0.70 6.43
CA PHE A 122 -8.73 -1.93 7.22
C PHE A 122 -10.02 -1.93 8.02
N ARG A 123 -11.00 -2.71 7.58
CA ARG A 123 -12.28 -2.83 8.27
C ARG A 123 -12.15 -3.82 9.42
N MET A 124 -11.92 -3.31 10.61
CA MET A 124 -11.91 -4.08 11.86
C MET A 124 -13.31 -4.09 12.49
N GLU A 125 -13.51 -4.88 13.51
CA GLU A 125 -14.80 -4.97 14.20
C GLU A 125 -15.16 -3.66 14.93
N ASP A 126 -14.19 -3.08 15.62
CA ASP A 126 -14.31 -1.92 16.52
C ASP A 126 -13.87 -0.59 15.89
N ARG A 127 -13.22 -0.63 14.72
CA ARG A 127 -12.66 0.56 14.05
C ARG A 127 -12.47 0.37 12.55
N CYS A 128 -12.23 1.47 11.88
CA CYS A 128 -11.61 1.50 10.55
C CYS A 128 -10.21 2.10 10.68
N ARG A 129 -9.17 1.35 10.30
CA ARG A 129 -7.82 1.91 10.13
C ARG A 129 -7.65 2.31 8.68
N ILE A 130 -7.21 3.53 8.47
CA ILE A 130 -6.87 4.06 7.17
C ILE A 130 -5.36 3.92 6.97
N VAL A 131 -4.96 3.34 5.83
CA VAL A 131 -3.57 3.28 5.38
C VAL A 131 -3.48 4.11 4.11
N ASP A 132 -2.64 5.12 4.13
CA ASP A 132 -2.54 6.15 3.12
C ASP A 132 -1.08 6.41 2.74
N GLY A 133 -0.85 7.11 1.64
CA GLY A 133 0.47 7.57 1.24
C GLY A 133 1.03 8.61 2.21
N ALA A 134 2.36 8.58 2.39
CA ALA A 134 3.06 9.46 3.32
C ALA A 134 2.80 10.95 3.09
N ASP A 135 2.71 11.36 1.82
CA ASP A 135 2.53 12.75 1.40
C ASP A 135 1.07 13.21 1.42
N ALA A 136 0.12 12.29 1.27
CA ALA A 136 -1.32 12.58 1.29
C ALA A 136 -1.92 12.44 2.70
N GLY A 137 -1.41 11.53 3.51
CA GLY A 137 -1.98 11.12 4.77
C GLY A 137 -2.31 12.24 5.75
N PRO A 138 -1.39 13.19 6.06
CA PRO A 138 -1.71 14.30 6.97
C PRO A 138 -2.90 15.14 6.48
N ARG A 139 -2.98 15.39 5.17
CA ARG A 139 -4.12 16.11 4.57
C ARG A 139 -5.42 15.36 4.76
N ASP A 140 -5.40 14.05 4.53
CA ASP A 140 -6.60 13.22 4.55
C ASP A 140 -7.04 12.88 5.98
N TYR A 141 -6.11 12.75 6.92
CA TYR A 141 -6.40 12.71 8.35
C TYR A 141 -7.20 13.92 8.82
N HIS A 142 -6.70 15.13 8.54
CA HIS A 142 -7.40 16.35 8.91
C HIS A 142 -8.73 16.52 8.17
N TYR A 143 -8.81 16.05 6.94
CA TYR A 143 -10.05 16.06 6.18
C TYR A 143 -11.11 15.17 6.82
N VAL A 144 -10.78 13.91 7.16
CA VAL A 144 -11.70 12.97 7.82
C VAL A 144 -12.18 13.54 9.15
N LYS A 145 -11.27 14.08 9.97
CA LYS A 145 -11.58 14.69 11.25
C LYS A 145 -12.56 15.85 11.10
N ARG A 146 -12.31 16.76 10.17
CA ARG A 146 -13.21 17.89 9.90
C ARG A 146 -14.59 17.43 9.44
N ILE A 147 -14.68 16.47 8.52
CA ILE A 147 -15.97 15.95 8.06
C ILE A 147 -16.75 15.28 9.19
N ALA A 148 -16.07 14.55 10.07
CA ALA A 148 -16.70 13.96 11.26
C ALA A 148 -17.34 15.03 12.15
N GLU A 149 -16.60 16.12 12.44
CA GLU A 149 -17.09 17.27 13.21
C GLU A 149 -18.25 17.98 12.51
N ASP A 150 -18.08 18.35 11.24
CA ASP A 150 -19.07 19.11 10.46
C ASP A 150 -20.41 18.39 10.32
N LYS A 151 -20.37 17.06 10.24
CA LYS A 151 -21.56 16.22 10.09
C LYS A 151 -22.09 15.63 11.41
N GLY A 152 -21.35 15.82 12.51
CA GLY A 152 -21.76 15.36 13.83
C GLY A 152 -21.69 13.85 14.01
N PHE A 153 -20.74 13.16 13.37
CA PHE A 153 -20.47 11.75 13.62
C PHE A 153 -19.79 11.54 14.98
N ASP A 154 -20.31 10.58 15.76
CA ASP A 154 -19.73 10.19 17.04
C ASP A 154 -18.53 9.25 16.83
N VAL A 155 -17.38 9.86 16.55
CA VAL A 155 -16.12 9.17 16.32
C VAL A 155 -14.93 9.92 16.89
N THR A 156 -13.87 9.17 17.19
CA THR A 156 -12.53 9.68 17.46
C THR A 156 -11.62 9.33 16.29
N VAL A 157 -10.87 10.30 15.79
CA VAL A 157 -9.88 10.11 14.72
C VAL A 157 -8.49 10.30 15.32
N THR A 158 -7.68 9.25 15.33
CA THR A 158 -6.38 9.22 16.00
C THR A 158 -5.27 8.90 14.99
N ASP A 159 -4.25 9.74 14.92
CA ASP A 159 -3.02 9.43 14.17
C ASP A 159 -2.23 8.36 14.93
N VAL A 160 -1.92 7.26 14.24
CA VAL A 160 -1.15 6.12 14.78
C VAL A 160 0.09 5.82 13.92
N SER A 161 0.48 6.74 13.04
CA SER A 161 1.58 6.55 12.09
C SER A 161 2.90 6.23 12.78
N GLU A 162 3.18 6.85 13.92
CA GLU A 162 4.42 6.60 14.68
C GLU A 162 4.38 5.32 15.52
N GLU A 163 3.21 4.70 15.68
CA GLU A 163 3.06 3.47 16.46
C GLU A 163 3.27 2.20 15.63
N TYR A 164 3.15 2.30 14.32
CA TYR A 164 3.17 1.16 13.41
C TYR A 164 4.22 1.31 12.33
N THR A 165 4.63 0.17 11.81
CA THR A 165 5.51 0.08 10.63
C THR A 165 4.98 -0.98 9.68
N THR A 166 5.38 -0.89 8.42
CA THR A 166 4.95 -1.81 7.37
C THR A 166 6.14 -2.33 6.58
N ILE A 167 6.15 -3.63 6.36
CA ILE A 167 7.06 -4.30 5.42
C ILE A 167 6.20 -4.98 4.36
N GLY A 168 6.44 -4.65 3.10
CA GLY A 168 5.85 -5.38 1.99
C GLY A 168 6.67 -6.60 1.62
N ILE A 169 6.01 -7.72 1.29
CA ILE A 169 6.67 -8.92 0.75
C ILE A 169 5.90 -9.39 -0.49
N TRP A 170 6.55 -9.39 -1.65
CA TRP A 170 5.93 -9.76 -2.92
C TRP A 170 6.86 -10.56 -3.82
N GLY A 171 6.24 -11.33 -4.71
CA GLY A 171 6.89 -12.13 -5.73
C GLY A 171 6.21 -13.49 -5.92
N PRO A 172 6.50 -14.22 -7.01
CA PRO A 172 5.96 -15.57 -7.23
C PRO A 172 6.22 -16.51 -6.05
N ASN A 173 7.37 -16.39 -5.39
CA ASN A 173 7.78 -17.24 -4.27
C ASN A 173 7.51 -16.61 -2.89
N ALA A 174 6.78 -15.46 -2.82
CA ALA A 174 6.54 -14.75 -1.56
C ALA A 174 5.85 -15.63 -0.50
N ARG A 175 4.86 -16.44 -0.90
CA ARG A 175 4.16 -17.37 -0.01
C ARG A 175 5.10 -18.38 0.63
N GLU A 176 5.88 -19.07 -0.18
CA GLU A 176 6.78 -20.11 0.31
C GLU A 176 7.92 -19.54 1.17
N ASN A 177 8.37 -18.34 0.85
CA ASN A 177 9.35 -17.65 1.67
C ASN A 177 8.75 -17.17 3.01
N LEU A 178 7.54 -16.60 2.99
CA LEU A 178 6.88 -16.17 4.22
C LEU A 178 6.53 -17.35 5.15
N LYS A 179 6.18 -18.51 4.60
CA LYS A 179 5.95 -19.75 5.37
C LYS A 179 7.13 -20.19 6.22
N LYS A 180 8.36 -19.84 5.84
CA LYS A 180 9.56 -20.21 6.59
C LYS A 180 9.71 -19.47 7.91
N VAL A 181 9.10 -18.28 8.04
CA VAL A 181 9.28 -17.35 9.17
C VAL A 181 8.05 -17.21 10.05
N VAL A 182 6.88 -17.63 9.58
CA VAL A 182 5.65 -17.59 10.39
C VAL A 182 5.57 -18.80 11.32
N SER A 183 4.96 -18.62 12.50
CA SER A 183 4.75 -19.71 13.46
C SER A 183 3.75 -20.77 12.98
N ASP A 184 2.77 -20.38 12.15
CA ASP A 184 1.79 -21.26 11.53
C ASP A 184 1.81 -21.12 10.00
N PRO A 185 2.59 -21.95 9.29
CA PRO A 185 2.66 -21.90 7.83
C PRO A 185 1.32 -22.18 7.12
N ALA A 186 0.43 -22.99 7.73
CA ALA A 186 -0.86 -23.32 7.13
C ALA A 186 -1.81 -22.11 7.07
N ALA A 187 -1.61 -21.11 7.93
CA ALA A 187 -2.35 -19.86 7.85
C ALA A 187 -2.19 -19.12 6.51
N LEU A 188 -1.09 -19.39 5.79
CA LEU A 188 -0.79 -18.80 4.49
C LEU A 188 -1.34 -19.59 3.29
N ASP A 189 -1.97 -20.73 3.50
CA ASP A 189 -2.56 -21.49 2.41
C ASP A 189 -3.66 -20.70 1.69
N PRO A 190 -3.84 -20.89 0.38
CA PRO A 190 -4.75 -20.06 -0.43
C PRO A 190 -6.18 -19.98 0.10
N GLU A 191 -6.69 -21.09 0.63
CA GLU A 191 -8.03 -21.22 1.22
C GLU A 191 -8.16 -20.47 2.55
N ASN A 192 -7.07 -20.36 3.32
CA ASN A 192 -7.06 -19.72 4.64
C ASN A 192 -6.83 -18.22 4.54
N PHE A 193 -6.15 -17.78 3.47
CA PHE A 193 -5.81 -16.36 3.27
C PHE A 193 -6.24 -15.87 1.89
N PRO A 194 -7.54 -15.59 1.67
CA PRO A 194 -8.02 -15.06 0.40
C PRO A 194 -7.53 -13.63 0.14
N PHE A 195 -7.60 -13.18 -1.12
CA PHE A 195 -7.25 -11.81 -1.50
C PHE A 195 -8.06 -10.77 -0.71
N ALA A 196 -7.41 -9.67 -0.36
CA ALA A 196 -7.92 -8.58 0.46
C ALA A 196 -8.23 -8.95 1.93
N ALA A 197 -7.99 -10.21 2.36
CA ALA A 197 -8.16 -10.56 3.76
C ALA A 197 -7.03 -9.98 4.61
N ILE A 198 -7.38 -9.66 5.86
CA ILE A 198 -6.45 -9.35 6.93
C ILE A 198 -6.40 -10.54 7.87
N ARG A 199 -5.21 -11.00 8.24
CA ARG A 199 -4.99 -12.07 9.22
C ARG A 199 -3.86 -11.70 10.16
N ASN A 200 -4.00 -12.11 11.42
CA ASN A 200 -2.91 -12.00 12.37
C ASN A 200 -1.96 -13.18 12.20
N LEU A 201 -0.71 -12.89 11.98
CA LEU A 201 0.40 -13.84 11.93
C LEU A 201 1.34 -13.59 13.11
N GLU A 202 2.20 -14.56 13.38
CA GLU A 202 3.33 -14.40 14.28
C GLU A 202 4.63 -14.67 13.50
N ILE A 203 5.54 -13.69 13.52
CA ILE A 203 6.86 -13.76 12.87
C ILE A 203 7.91 -13.35 13.92
N ALA A 204 8.93 -14.19 14.14
CA ALA A 204 9.95 -13.95 15.16
C ALA A 204 9.38 -13.67 16.56
N GLY A 205 8.25 -14.30 16.94
CA GLY A 205 7.55 -14.07 18.20
C GLY A 205 6.78 -12.74 18.28
N LYS A 206 6.64 -12.03 17.14
CA LYS A 206 5.98 -10.73 17.05
C LYS A 206 4.63 -10.84 16.36
N LYS A 207 3.64 -10.09 16.85
CA LYS A 207 2.31 -10.02 16.23
C LYS A 207 2.34 -9.13 15.00
N VAL A 208 1.90 -9.69 13.87
CA VAL A 208 1.86 -9.03 12.57
C VAL A 208 0.45 -9.10 12.01
N SER A 209 -0.15 -7.97 11.71
CA SER A 209 -1.39 -7.90 10.94
C SER A 209 -1.05 -7.91 9.46
N ALA A 210 -1.25 -9.03 8.78
CA ALA A 210 -0.93 -9.18 7.38
C ALA A 210 -2.17 -8.92 6.50
N LEU A 211 -2.03 -8.04 5.50
CA LEU A 211 -3.03 -7.81 4.45
C LEU A 211 -2.55 -8.43 3.15
N ARG A 212 -3.36 -9.33 2.57
CA ARG A 212 -3.08 -9.89 1.25
C ARG A 212 -3.51 -8.93 0.15
N LEU A 213 -2.60 -8.09 -0.27
CA LEU A 213 -2.78 -7.08 -1.30
C LEU A 213 -1.50 -6.99 -2.14
N SER A 214 -1.58 -6.41 -3.33
CA SER A 214 -0.39 -6.16 -4.15
C SER A 214 -0.50 -4.83 -4.89
N TYR A 215 0.55 -4.04 -4.79
CA TYR A 215 0.77 -2.84 -5.60
C TYR A 215 1.92 -3.05 -6.61
N VAL A 216 2.50 -4.25 -6.64
CA VAL A 216 3.56 -4.63 -7.59
C VAL A 216 3.10 -5.67 -8.62
N GLY A 217 1.85 -6.15 -8.46
CA GLY A 217 1.21 -7.09 -9.38
C GLY A 217 1.58 -8.55 -9.18
N GLU A 218 2.49 -8.85 -8.26
CA GLU A 218 2.83 -10.21 -7.83
C GLU A 218 2.07 -10.56 -6.55
N GLN A 219 1.93 -11.87 -6.23
CA GLN A 219 1.33 -12.26 -4.96
C GLN A 219 2.17 -11.79 -3.78
N GLY A 220 1.52 -11.50 -2.66
CA GLY A 220 2.22 -11.14 -1.44
C GLY A 220 1.32 -10.44 -0.43
N TRP A 221 1.97 -9.79 0.52
CA TRP A 221 1.34 -9.21 1.70
C TRP A 221 2.02 -7.91 2.12
N GLU A 222 1.22 -7.03 2.68
CA GLU A 222 1.67 -5.96 3.55
C GLU A 222 1.64 -6.47 4.99
N LEU A 223 2.77 -6.40 5.67
CA LEU A 223 2.96 -6.84 7.04
C LEU A 223 3.00 -5.62 7.94
N HIS A 224 1.92 -5.38 8.68
CA HIS A 224 1.78 -4.24 9.60
C HIS A 224 1.99 -4.71 11.03
N MET A 225 2.84 -4.02 11.78
CA MET A 225 3.20 -4.37 13.15
C MET A 225 3.50 -3.12 13.97
N LYS A 226 3.62 -3.27 15.29
CA LYS A 226 4.12 -2.18 16.13
C LYS A 226 5.52 -1.78 15.69
N TYR A 227 5.83 -0.50 15.77
CA TYR A 227 7.10 0.06 15.30
C TYR A 227 8.31 -0.66 15.90
N GLU A 228 8.28 -0.92 17.21
CA GLU A 228 9.33 -1.64 17.96
C GLU A 228 9.57 -3.08 17.49
N ASP A 229 8.61 -3.71 16.82
CA ASP A 229 8.71 -5.09 16.34
C ASP A 229 9.26 -5.18 14.91
N GLY A 230 9.24 -4.07 14.17
CA GLY A 230 9.59 -4.03 12.74
C GLY A 230 10.98 -4.56 12.42
N LEU A 231 11.97 -4.19 13.24
CA LEU A 231 13.35 -4.64 13.03
C LEU A 231 13.51 -6.16 13.18
N ALA A 232 12.86 -6.76 14.18
CA ALA A 232 12.90 -8.21 14.39
C ALA A 232 12.28 -8.98 13.22
N VAL A 233 11.18 -8.47 12.67
CA VAL A 233 10.51 -9.07 11.51
C VAL A 233 11.36 -8.90 10.25
N TRP A 234 11.93 -7.71 10.03
CA TRP A 234 12.84 -7.46 8.92
C TRP A 234 14.05 -8.41 8.95
N ASP A 235 14.72 -8.52 10.10
CA ASP A 235 15.89 -9.38 10.26
C ASP A 235 15.54 -10.87 10.05
N ALA A 236 14.38 -11.33 10.52
CA ALA A 236 13.92 -12.70 10.29
C ALA A 236 13.70 -12.99 8.79
N LEU A 237 13.06 -12.08 8.06
CA LEU A 237 12.86 -12.20 6.61
C LEU A 237 14.20 -12.20 5.86
N ARG A 238 15.12 -11.32 6.25
CA ARG A 238 16.46 -11.24 5.65
C ARG A 238 17.32 -12.47 5.93
N ALA A 239 17.19 -13.09 7.11
CA ALA A 239 17.91 -14.31 7.47
C ALA A 239 17.55 -15.50 6.57
N GLU A 240 16.34 -15.53 6.01
CA GLU A 240 15.93 -16.52 4.99
C GLU A 240 16.44 -16.20 3.58
N GLY A 241 17.27 -15.17 3.43
CA GLY A 241 17.84 -14.78 2.15
C GLY A 241 16.89 -13.98 1.25
N ILE A 242 15.74 -13.53 1.76
CA ILE A 242 14.80 -12.73 0.98
C ILE A 242 15.46 -11.38 0.68
N MET A 243 15.51 -11.02 -0.58
CA MET A 243 16.14 -9.79 -1.05
C MET A 243 15.38 -8.54 -0.57
N ALA A 244 16.08 -7.55 -0.04
CA ALA A 244 15.53 -6.22 0.10
C ALA A 244 15.56 -5.50 -1.26
N VAL A 245 14.47 -4.88 -1.65
CA VAL A 245 14.37 -4.07 -2.87
C VAL A 245 13.92 -2.65 -2.54
N GLY A 246 14.39 -1.68 -3.30
CA GLY A 246 14.10 -0.28 -3.05
C GLY A 246 12.64 0.09 -3.36
N VAL A 247 12.20 1.21 -2.76
CA VAL A 247 10.84 1.73 -2.95
C VAL A 247 10.55 2.09 -4.42
N GLU A 248 11.57 2.32 -5.23
CA GLU A 248 11.44 2.55 -6.68
C GLU A 248 10.77 1.37 -7.39
N THR A 249 11.08 0.14 -6.96
CA THR A 249 10.42 -1.07 -7.45
C THR A 249 8.92 -1.07 -7.17
N TYR A 250 8.50 -0.57 -6.01
CA TYR A 250 7.11 -0.49 -5.59
C TYR A 250 6.39 0.70 -6.25
N ALA A 251 6.92 1.92 -6.05
CA ALA A 251 6.23 3.16 -6.37
C ALA A 251 6.26 3.51 -7.87
N ASN A 252 7.21 2.98 -8.63
CA ASN A 252 7.36 3.30 -10.05
C ASN A 252 7.35 2.05 -10.93
N SER A 253 8.40 1.23 -10.93
CA SER A 253 8.58 0.23 -11.98
C SER A 253 7.44 -0.79 -12.04
N ARG A 254 7.15 -1.46 -10.93
CA ARG A 254 6.18 -2.56 -10.91
C ARG A 254 4.73 -2.08 -11.01
N ARG A 255 4.38 -1.01 -10.29
CA ARG A 255 3.02 -0.48 -10.36
C ARG A 255 2.67 0.01 -11.77
N LEU A 256 3.63 0.65 -12.46
CA LEU A 256 3.44 1.13 -13.84
C LEU A 256 3.22 -0.03 -14.83
N GLU A 257 4.00 -1.11 -14.72
CA GLU A 257 3.79 -2.31 -15.54
C GLU A 257 2.40 -2.93 -15.37
N LYS A 258 1.76 -2.72 -14.24
CA LYS A 258 0.42 -3.22 -13.92
C LYS A 258 -0.67 -2.17 -14.08
N SER A 259 -0.33 -0.99 -14.60
CA SER A 259 -1.25 0.15 -14.75
C SER A 259 -1.91 0.58 -13.43
N LEU A 260 -1.24 0.37 -12.30
CA LEU A 260 -1.72 0.85 -11.00
C LEU A 260 -1.41 2.33 -10.83
N ARG A 261 -2.38 3.08 -10.33
CA ARG A 261 -2.29 4.53 -10.19
C ARG A 261 -1.59 4.89 -8.88
N LEU A 262 -0.94 6.04 -8.88
CA LEU A 262 -0.31 6.64 -7.71
C LEU A 262 -0.95 7.99 -7.41
N GLN A 263 -1.38 8.17 -6.18
CA GLN A 263 -1.88 9.46 -5.68
C GLN A 263 -0.81 10.54 -5.87
N ASN A 264 -1.22 11.75 -6.20
CA ASN A 264 -0.38 12.91 -6.49
C ASN A 264 0.53 12.80 -7.73
N ALA A 265 0.58 11.64 -8.40
CA ALA A 265 1.24 11.48 -9.71
C ALA A 265 0.22 11.28 -10.83
N ASP A 266 -0.56 10.21 -10.76
CA ASP A 266 -1.56 9.85 -11.78
C ASP A 266 -2.99 10.26 -11.35
N LEU A 267 -3.23 10.38 -10.05
CA LEU A 267 -4.52 10.72 -9.46
C LEU A 267 -4.46 12.09 -8.80
N LEU A 268 -5.18 13.03 -9.37
CA LEU A 268 -5.35 14.39 -8.88
C LEU A 268 -6.84 14.74 -8.92
N THR A 269 -7.22 15.82 -8.24
CA THR A 269 -8.61 16.32 -8.21
C THR A 269 -9.15 16.84 -9.55
N GLN A 270 -8.38 16.73 -10.61
CA GLN A 270 -8.82 17.03 -11.98
C GLN A 270 -9.37 15.80 -12.72
N TYR A 271 -9.23 14.59 -12.14
CA TYR A 271 -9.70 13.33 -12.73
C TYR A 271 -10.81 12.70 -11.90
N ASN A 272 -11.78 12.12 -12.57
CA ASN A 272 -12.77 11.25 -11.95
C ASN A 272 -12.37 9.76 -12.08
N LEU A 273 -13.08 8.87 -11.40
CA LEU A 273 -12.75 7.44 -11.39
C LEU A 273 -12.89 6.75 -12.75
N TYR A 274 -13.70 7.26 -13.68
CA TYR A 274 -13.84 6.71 -15.03
C TYR A 274 -12.64 7.07 -15.89
N GLU A 275 -12.22 8.32 -15.87
CA GLU A 275 -10.99 8.78 -16.56
C GLU A 275 -9.74 8.07 -16.04
N ALA A 276 -9.70 7.74 -14.75
CA ALA A 276 -8.59 7.02 -14.12
C ALA A 276 -8.64 5.49 -14.32
N ASP A 277 -9.70 4.95 -14.94
CA ASP A 277 -9.97 3.49 -15.07
C ASP A 277 -10.03 2.76 -13.70
N LEU A 278 -10.60 3.43 -12.69
CA LEU A 278 -10.77 2.94 -11.33
C LEU A 278 -12.23 2.80 -10.89
N ALA A 279 -13.15 3.10 -11.80
CA ALA A 279 -14.57 3.02 -11.52
C ALA A 279 -15.02 1.57 -11.32
N ARG A 280 -15.70 1.31 -10.20
CA ARG A 280 -16.24 -0.01 -9.90
C ARG A 280 -17.41 -0.35 -10.81
N PRO A 281 -17.59 -1.63 -11.22
CA PRO A 281 -18.71 -2.05 -12.07
C PRO A 281 -20.07 -1.75 -11.46
N LYS A 282 -20.17 -1.77 -10.11
CA LYS A 282 -21.37 -1.43 -9.36
C LYS A 282 -21.10 -0.27 -8.42
N VAL A 283 -21.93 0.76 -8.48
CA VAL A 283 -21.95 1.83 -7.48
C VAL A 283 -22.79 1.34 -6.31
N LYS A 284 -22.34 1.58 -5.08
CA LYS A 284 -23.08 1.18 -3.88
C LYS A 284 -24.39 1.94 -3.74
N GLU A 285 -25.37 1.33 -3.05
CA GLU A 285 -26.70 1.94 -2.84
C GLU A 285 -26.63 3.09 -1.83
N ALA A 286 -25.86 2.90 -0.75
CA ALA A 286 -25.64 3.93 0.25
C ALA A 286 -25.09 5.22 -0.38
N ASP A 287 -25.49 6.34 0.17
CA ASP A 287 -25.01 7.64 -0.28
C ASP A 287 -23.55 7.86 0.10
N PHE A 288 -22.85 8.67 -0.70
CA PHE A 288 -21.47 9.08 -0.43
C PHE A 288 -21.15 10.40 -1.13
N ARG A 289 -20.16 11.08 -0.64
CA ARG A 289 -19.74 12.38 -1.20
C ARG A 289 -19.37 12.25 -2.68
N GLY A 290 -19.89 13.14 -3.51
CA GLY A 290 -19.64 13.14 -4.96
C GLY A 290 -20.43 12.10 -5.76
N LYS A 291 -21.35 11.32 -5.13
CA LYS A 291 -22.10 10.25 -5.80
C LYS A 291 -22.92 10.72 -6.98
N GLU A 292 -23.60 11.86 -6.89
CA GLU A 292 -24.41 12.40 -7.97
C GLU A 292 -23.57 12.60 -9.23
N LYS A 293 -22.45 13.30 -9.11
CA LYS A 293 -21.50 13.53 -10.20
C LYS A 293 -20.87 12.25 -10.71
N HIS A 294 -20.50 11.36 -9.81
CA HIS A 294 -19.99 10.04 -10.18
C HIS A 294 -20.99 9.26 -11.06
N LEU A 295 -22.28 9.34 -10.77
CA LEU A 295 -23.32 8.71 -11.60
C LEU A 295 -23.50 9.40 -12.96
N GLU A 296 -23.35 10.74 -13.04
CA GLU A 296 -23.34 11.46 -14.31
C GLU A 296 -22.16 11.01 -15.18
N TYR A 297 -20.94 10.90 -14.63
CA TYR A 297 -19.75 10.38 -15.34
C TYR A 297 -19.98 8.96 -15.85
N ARG A 298 -20.53 8.08 -14.99
CA ARG A 298 -20.92 6.72 -15.41
C ARG A 298 -21.86 6.68 -16.61
N ALA A 299 -22.80 7.60 -16.66
CA ALA A 299 -23.74 7.66 -17.78
C ALA A 299 -23.05 8.08 -19.09
N ARG A 300 -22.05 8.97 -19.02
CA ARG A 300 -21.26 9.42 -20.18
C ARG A 300 -20.29 8.35 -20.68
N ASP A 301 -19.63 7.62 -19.74
CA ASP A 301 -18.69 6.54 -20.09
C ASP A 301 -19.32 5.37 -20.86
N LYS A 302 -20.64 5.20 -20.76
CA LYS A 302 -21.40 4.17 -21.47
C LYS A 302 -21.88 4.58 -22.88
N GLN A 303 -21.65 5.81 -23.30
CA GLN A 303 -21.99 6.33 -24.62
C GLN A 303 -20.82 6.27 -25.57
#